data_b0dee39a0162bbee2dc66caeb39cba3b
#
_entry.id   b0dee39a0162bbee2dc66caeb39cba3b
#
_cell.length_a   1.000
_cell.length_b   1.000
_cell.length_c   1.000
_cell.angle_alpha   90.00
_cell.angle_beta   90.00
_cell.angle_gamma   90.00
#
_symmetry.space_group_name_H-M   'P 1'
#
loop_
_entity.id
_entity.type
_entity.pdbx_description
1 polymer ?
#
loop_
_entity_poly.entity_id
_entity_poly.type
_entity_poly.pdbx_seq_one_letter_code
_entity_poly.pdbx_strand_id
1 'polypeptide(L)'
;MLAKSSTFLFKINYSKELPKMAALKIAGATVNQTPLDWTGNLNRIIQAIDQAKSEGVEILCFPELSITGYGAEDLFLSYWFPQKAVSQLEKLVPYCNEITVAVGLPFRIDGLVYNTMAVIEKGKIQGIVAKQFMAIDGVHYEFRWFTPWPANQVIEVEIAGKKVPFGDLTFHHKGVHYGFEICEDAWRGKVRPGYRLCDRKVDLIFNPSASHFAMGKTMERKELIEKSSSLFNCYYCYVNLLGNEAGRMIFDGEILLAKEGKLLSRNQLLSFQDYQVLSFSLENKTQHLAPIQPKEWEFAQASALGLYDYLRKSKSKSFVLSLSGGADSSSIAVLVAEMVRRGIHELGVEKFVEKSGIHLRHSSENPEKELVNQLLTTAYQGTRNSSDDTFQSAKTLAESLGAQFYAWSIDEEVTSYTEKIEAALGRKLTWETDDLALQNIQARSRSPIIWLLTNIKNALLLSTSNRSEGDVGYATMDGDTSGSISPIAAVDKHFILHWLQWAEKNLDRPGLSAVNSLTPTAELRPIERTQTDEKDLMPYSVIVEIERLAIRDRRSPMDVFLLLKEELNIEESLLKEYIKKFFRLWSRNQWKRERLAPSFHLDEFNVDPKTWYRFPILSAGYQEELEQLDHL
;
A
#
# COMPACT_ATOMS: atom_id res chain seq x y z
N MET A 1 -25.15 -16.80 34.01
CA MET A 1 -24.22 -17.59 34.86
C MET A 1 -22.83 -17.43 34.28
N LEU A 2 -22.04 -16.53 34.87
CA LEU A 2 -20.70 -16.18 34.43
C LEU A 2 -19.72 -17.22 34.96
N ALA A 3 -19.04 -17.96 34.09
CA ALA A 3 -17.95 -18.83 34.45
C ALA A 3 -16.63 -18.05 34.48
N LYS A 4 -16.10 -17.81 35.66
CA LYS A 4 -14.74 -17.30 35.87
C LYS A 4 -13.73 -18.40 35.51
N SER A 5 -12.94 -18.21 34.48
CA SER A 5 -11.75 -19.00 34.20
C SER A 5 -10.56 -18.38 34.93
N SER A 6 -10.08 -19.05 35.97
CA SER A 6 -8.86 -18.73 36.68
C SER A 6 -7.65 -19.18 35.84
N THR A 7 -6.86 -18.23 35.39
CA THR A 7 -5.59 -18.48 34.70
C THR A 7 -4.51 -18.79 35.74
N PHE A 8 -4.07 -20.03 35.79
CA PHE A 8 -2.88 -20.42 36.55
C PHE A 8 -1.63 -20.01 35.78
N LEU A 9 -0.96 -18.97 36.25
CA LEU A 9 0.38 -18.60 35.84
C LEU A 9 1.42 -19.47 36.52
N PHE A 10 1.98 -20.45 35.81
CA PHE A 10 3.21 -21.12 36.26
C PHE A 10 4.39 -20.15 36.06
N LYS A 11 4.86 -19.54 37.15
CA LYS A 11 6.16 -18.88 37.19
C LYS A 11 7.24 -19.97 37.28
N ILE A 12 7.90 -20.25 36.16
CA ILE A 12 9.17 -20.99 36.16
C ILE A 12 10.28 -19.98 36.43
N ASN A 13 10.78 -19.95 37.66
CA ASN A 13 11.97 -19.18 38.02
C ASN A 13 13.20 -19.91 37.48
N TYR A 14 13.77 -19.39 36.36
CA TYR A 14 15.13 -19.70 35.97
C TYR A 14 15.99 -18.43 36.12
N SER A 15 16.61 -18.27 37.31
CA SER A 15 17.76 -17.41 37.47
C SER A 15 18.99 -18.14 36.92
N LYS A 16 19.27 -18.03 35.62
CA LYS A 16 20.61 -18.24 35.06
C LYS A 16 21.21 -16.87 34.82
N GLU A 17 22.32 -16.56 35.48
CA GLU A 17 23.24 -15.54 35.04
C GLU A 17 23.58 -15.86 33.59
N LEU A 18 23.05 -15.05 32.65
CA LEU A 18 23.48 -15.09 31.26
C LEU A 18 24.98 -14.81 31.22
N PRO A 19 25.79 -15.61 30.49
CA PRO A 19 27.17 -15.23 30.23
C PRO A 19 27.10 -13.79 29.68
N LYS A 20 28.00 -12.90 30.13
CA LYS A 20 28.11 -11.53 29.62
C LYS A 20 28.04 -11.61 28.10
N MET A 21 26.88 -11.31 27.52
CA MET A 21 26.74 -11.19 26.07
C MET A 21 27.73 -10.08 25.70
N ALA A 22 28.76 -10.43 24.96
CA ALA A 22 29.68 -9.44 24.40
C ALA A 22 28.84 -8.36 23.70
N ALA A 23 29.33 -7.12 23.67
CA ALA A 23 28.64 -5.97 23.08
C ALA A 23 28.31 -6.18 21.59
N LEU A 24 27.46 -7.19 21.33
CA LEU A 24 27.09 -7.56 19.97
C LEU A 24 26.18 -6.49 19.37
N LYS A 25 26.54 -6.00 18.21
CA LYS A 25 25.74 -5.05 17.46
C LYS A 25 25.02 -5.75 16.31
N ILE A 26 23.69 -5.69 16.31
CA ILE A 26 22.84 -6.23 15.26
C ILE A 26 22.16 -5.10 14.50
N ALA A 27 21.67 -5.37 13.29
CA ALA A 27 20.89 -4.40 12.52
C ALA A 27 19.78 -5.07 11.70
N GLY A 28 18.73 -4.30 11.44
CA GLY A 28 17.83 -4.49 10.32
C GLY A 28 18.19 -3.53 9.20
N ALA A 29 18.05 -3.98 7.95
CA ALA A 29 18.15 -3.11 6.77
C ALA A 29 16.91 -3.25 5.92
N THR A 30 16.19 -2.16 5.66
CA THR A 30 15.10 -2.12 4.70
C THR A 30 15.59 -1.68 3.33
N VAL A 31 14.99 -2.19 2.25
CA VAL A 31 15.41 -1.93 0.86
C VAL A 31 14.19 -1.72 -0.05
N ASN A 32 14.31 -0.75 -0.97
CA ASN A 32 13.29 -0.44 -1.97
C ASN A 32 13.60 -1.14 -3.28
N GLN A 33 13.13 -2.37 -3.42
CA GLN A 33 13.44 -3.24 -4.54
C GLN A 33 12.52 -3.02 -5.75
N THR A 34 12.93 -3.56 -6.89
CA THR A 34 12.14 -3.54 -8.13
C THR A 34 12.26 -4.91 -8.80
N PRO A 35 11.14 -5.60 -9.12
CA PRO A 35 11.18 -6.86 -9.84
C PRO A 35 12.02 -6.78 -11.12
N LEU A 36 12.86 -7.80 -11.36
CA LEU A 36 13.78 -7.90 -12.50
C LEU A 36 14.97 -6.91 -12.51
N ASP A 37 15.05 -5.97 -11.60
CA ASP A 37 16.22 -5.08 -11.47
C ASP A 37 17.35 -5.77 -10.68
N TRP A 38 17.90 -6.84 -11.24
CA TRP A 38 18.92 -7.68 -10.58
C TRP A 38 20.13 -6.91 -10.09
N THR A 39 20.61 -5.99 -10.91
CA THR A 39 21.79 -5.17 -10.58
C THR A 39 21.46 -4.12 -9.53
N GLY A 40 20.36 -3.38 -9.69
CA GLY A 40 19.96 -2.36 -8.74
C GLY A 40 19.61 -2.95 -7.37
N ASN A 41 18.85 -4.06 -7.35
CA ASN A 41 18.49 -4.76 -6.12
C ASN A 41 19.75 -5.22 -5.35
N LEU A 42 20.70 -5.84 -6.05
CA LEU A 42 21.94 -6.30 -5.45
C LEU A 42 22.80 -5.13 -4.92
N ASN A 43 22.92 -4.04 -5.69
CA ASN A 43 23.67 -2.86 -5.29
C ASN A 43 23.11 -2.21 -4.01
N ARG A 44 21.78 -2.11 -3.88
CA ARG A 44 21.14 -1.60 -2.65
C ARG A 44 21.45 -2.46 -1.42
N ILE A 45 21.43 -3.78 -1.58
CA ILE A 45 21.85 -4.73 -0.53
C ILE A 45 23.32 -4.52 -0.17
N ILE A 46 24.22 -4.42 -1.16
CA ILE A 46 25.67 -4.22 -0.92
C ILE A 46 25.90 -2.90 -0.19
N GLN A 47 25.29 -1.80 -0.62
CA GLN A 47 25.42 -0.50 0.03
C GLN A 47 24.96 -0.54 1.50
N ALA A 48 23.84 -1.23 1.79
CA ALA A 48 23.38 -1.43 3.17
C ALA A 48 24.35 -2.29 3.99
N ILE A 49 24.98 -3.31 3.39
CA ILE A 49 26.02 -4.12 4.04
C ILE A 49 27.24 -3.26 4.36
N ASP A 50 27.70 -2.43 3.44
CA ASP A 50 28.87 -1.57 3.64
C ASP A 50 28.60 -0.51 4.71
N GLN A 51 27.39 0.07 4.76
CA GLN A 51 26.98 0.94 5.86
C GLN A 51 26.99 0.19 7.20
N ALA A 52 26.37 -1.00 7.26
CA ALA A 52 26.32 -1.81 8.48
C ALA A 52 27.73 -2.17 9.00
N LYS A 53 28.66 -2.52 8.10
CA LYS A 53 30.08 -2.74 8.47
C LYS A 53 30.73 -1.49 9.05
N SER A 54 30.52 -0.32 8.42
CA SER A 54 31.06 0.95 8.91
C SER A 54 30.55 1.32 10.30
N GLU A 55 29.36 0.87 10.64
CA GLU A 55 28.74 1.03 11.96
C GLU A 55 29.16 -0.06 12.97
N GLY A 56 29.97 -1.04 12.58
CA GLY A 56 30.42 -2.15 13.42
C GLY A 56 29.32 -3.19 13.70
N VAL A 57 28.36 -3.35 12.79
CA VAL A 57 27.31 -4.38 12.87
C VAL A 57 27.89 -5.76 12.61
N GLU A 58 27.50 -6.73 13.40
CA GLU A 58 27.98 -8.11 13.29
C GLU A 58 26.93 -9.06 12.67
N ILE A 59 25.63 -8.80 12.88
CA ILE A 59 24.54 -9.54 12.24
C ILE A 59 23.57 -8.54 11.61
N LEU A 60 23.38 -8.62 10.29
CA LEU A 60 22.47 -7.80 9.51
C LEU A 60 21.35 -8.66 8.92
N CYS A 61 20.10 -8.29 9.16
CA CYS A 61 18.93 -8.94 8.58
C CYS A 61 18.24 -8.04 7.55
N PHE A 62 18.06 -8.57 6.34
CA PHE A 62 17.23 -7.97 5.28
C PHE A 62 15.80 -8.51 5.31
N PRO A 63 14.84 -7.85 4.63
CA PRO A 63 13.47 -8.31 4.54
C PRO A 63 13.30 -9.61 3.76
N GLU A 64 12.10 -10.16 3.87
CA GLU A 64 11.59 -11.26 3.05
C GLU A 64 11.75 -10.96 1.56
N LEU A 65 12.24 -11.94 0.77
CA LEU A 65 12.43 -11.85 -0.70
C LEU A 65 13.23 -10.63 -1.18
N SER A 66 14.12 -10.10 -0.35
CA SER A 66 14.88 -8.85 -0.64
C SER A 66 15.78 -8.93 -1.86
N ILE A 67 16.19 -10.12 -2.35
CA ILE A 67 16.97 -10.24 -3.60
C ILE A 67 16.11 -9.94 -4.83
N THR A 68 14.86 -10.36 -4.84
CA THR A 68 13.97 -10.29 -6.01
C THR A 68 12.95 -9.16 -5.94
N GLY A 69 12.62 -8.71 -4.72
CA GLY A 69 11.36 -8.06 -4.39
C GLY A 69 10.26 -9.09 -4.17
N TYR A 70 9.28 -8.73 -3.36
CA TYR A 70 8.11 -9.55 -3.05
C TYR A 70 7.08 -9.52 -4.20
N GLY A 71 6.95 -8.39 -4.88
CA GLY A 71 5.97 -8.14 -5.93
C GLY A 71 6.30 -8.76 -7.29
N ALA A 72 7.15 -9.79 -7.36
CA ALA A 72 7.49 -10.48 -8.61
C ALA A 72 6.36 -11.37 -9.15
N GLU A 73 5.30 -11.61 -8.37
CA GLU A 73 4.08 -12.34 -8.75
C GLU A 73 4.38 -13.68 -9.46
N ASP A 74 3.75 -13.94 -10.62
CA ASP A 74 3.90 -15.21 -11.37
C ASP A 74 5.31 -15.45 -11.92
N LEU A 75 6.24 -14.50 -11.84
CA LEU A 75 7.65 -14.75 -12.12
C LEU A 75 8.24 -15.84 -11.21
N PHE A 76 7.74 -15.95 -9.97
CA PHE A 76 8.16 -17.03 -9.05
C PHE A 76 7.90 -18.43 -9.60
N LEU A 77 6.87 -18.61 -10.43
CA LEU A 77 6.54 -19.88 -11.08
C LEU A 77 7.50 -20.21 -12.23
N SER A 78 8.17 -19.21 -12.79
CA SER A 78 9.12 -19.39 -13.88
C SER A 78 10.32 -20.21 -13.42
N TYR A 79 10.78 -21.17 -14.23
CA TYR A 79 11.88 -22.06 -13.83
C TYR A 79 13.19 -21.29 -13.57
N TRP A 80 13.49 -20.33 -14.44
CA TRP A 80 14.74 -19.57 -14.40
C TRP A 80 14.83 -18.52 -13.27
N PHE A 81 13.68 -18.01 -12.78
CA PHE A 81 13.67 -16.87 -11.87
C PHE A 81 14.25 -17.19 -10.48
N PRO A 82 13.83 -18.28 -9.78
CA PRO A 82 14.51 -18.71 -8.56
C PRO A 82 15.98 -19.07 -8.76
N GLN A 83 16.34 -19.68 -9.89
CA GLN A 83 17.75 -19.97 -10.20
C GLN A 83 18.59 -18.70 -10.35
N LYS A 84 18.02 -17.67 -10.98
CA LYS A 84 18.66 -16.36 -11.09
C LYS A 84 18.81 -15.70 -9.72
N ALA A 85 17.84 -15.84 -8.82
CA ALA A 85 17.95 -15.35 -7.44
C ALA A 85 19.12 -16.02 -6.70
N VAL A 86 19.28 -17.33 -6.83
CA VAL A 86 20.44 -18.04 -6.27
C VAL A 86 21.75 -17.52 -6.85
N SER A 87 21.83 -17.26 -8.16
CA SER A 87 23.03 -16.68 -8.76
C SER A 87 23.34 -15.26 -8.27
N GLN A 88 22.34 -14.47 -7.84
CA GLN A 88 22.58 -13.18 -7.17
C GLN A 88 23.04 -13.38 -5.72
N LEU A 89 22.50 -14.38 -5.00
CA LEU A 89 23.00 -14.78 -3.68
C LEU A 89 24.50 -15.11 -3.73
N GLU A 90 24.93 -15.90 -4.71
CA GLU A 90 26.34 -16.26 -4.91
C GLU A 90 27.24 -15.01 -5.10
N LYS A 91 26.76 -14.02 -5.85
CA LYS A 91 27.49 -12.75 -6.05
C LYS A 91 27.57 -11.91 -4.76
N LEU A 92 26.62 -12.08 -3.83
CA LEU A 92 26.62 -11.37 -2.56
C LEU A 92 27.62 -11.95 -1.56
N VAL A 93 27.92 -13.25 -1.64
CA VAL A 93 28.79 -13.98 -0.70
C VAL A 93 30.13 -13.27 -0.41
N PRO A 94 30.88 -12.74 -1.40
CA PRO A 94 32.15 -12.06 -1.14
C PRO A 94 32.04 -10.80 -0.27
N TYR A 95 30.90 -10.14 -0.24
CA TYR A 95 30.65 -8.94 0.57
C TYR A 95 30.40 -9.25 2.05
N CYS A 96 30.17 -10.53 2.40
CA CYS A 96 29.81 -10.99 3.73
C CYS A 96 31.00 -11.64 4.48
N ASN A 97 32.25 -11.23 4.24
CA ASN A 97 33.43 -11.82 4.90
C ASN A 97 33.53 -11.39 6.37
N GLU A 98 33.19 -10.13 6.68
CA GLU A 98 33.38 -9.50 7.99
C GLU A 98 32.08 -9.32 8.78
N ILE A 99 30.95 -9.69 8.20
CA ILE A 99 29.61 -9.53 8.76
C ILE A 99 28.76 -10.75 8.45
N THR A 100 27.89 -11.14 9.36
CA THR A 100 26.85 -12.14 9.11
C THR A 100 25.63 -11.45 8.49
N VAL A 101 25.16 -11.96 7.35
CA VAL A 101 24.04 -11.38 6.61
C VAL A 101 22.95 -12.42 6.40
N ALA A 102 21.70 -12.07 6.76
CA ALA A 102 20.51 -12.83 6.40
C ALA A 102 19.75 -12.10 5.29
N VAL A 103 19.47 -12.77 4.16
CA VAL A 103 18.85 -12.17 2.97
C VAL A 103 17.77 -13.07 2.37
N GLY A 104 16.62 -12.49 1.99
CA GLY A 104 15.46 -13.21 1.47
C GLY A 104 15.53 -13.50 -0.03
N LEU A 105 15.17 -14.74 -0.43
CA LEU A 105 15.10 -15.15 -1.83
C LEU A 105 14.10 -16.30 -2.05
N PRO A 106 13.53 -16.45 -3.28
CA PRO A 106 12.83 -17.67 -3.67
C PRO A 106 13.83 -18.79 -3.97
N PHE A 107 13.54 -20.01 -3.51
CA PHE A 107 14.38 -21.19 -3.74
C PHE A 107 13.55 -22.34 -4.29
N ARG A 108 14.05 -23.03 -5.34
CA ARG A 108 13.33 -24.15 -5.98
C ARG A 108 13.96 -25.49 -5.63
N ILE A 109 13.12 -26.44 -5.18
CA ILE A 109 13.49 -27.84 -4.92
C ILE A 109 12.40 -28.73 -5.54
N ASP A 110 12.78 -29.70 -6.35
CA ASP A 110 11.89 -30.71 -6.96
C ASP A 110 10.61 -30.13 -7.60
N GLY A 111 10.78 -29.00 -8.31
CA GLY A 111 9.67 -28.32 -8.98
C GLY A 111 8.88 -27.34 -8.10
N LEU A 112 8.96 -27.45 -6.79
CA LEU A 112 8.29 -26.56 -5.83
C LEU A 112 9.15 -25.34 -5.53
N VAL A 113 8.52 -24.20 -5.25
CA VAL A 113 9.20 -22.96 -4.89
C VAL A 113 8.92 -22.64 -3.42
N TYR A 114 9.96 -22.28 -2.71
CA TYR A 114 9.93 -21.93 -1.28
C TYR A 114 10.37 -20.47 -1.09
N ASN A 115 9.70 -19.77 -0.19
CA ASN A 115 10.09 -18.47 0.29
C ASN A 115 11.12 -18.68 1.42
N THR A 116 12.31 -18.10 1.30
CA THR A 116 13.45 -18.47 2.15
C THR A 116 14.31 -17.30 2.58
N MET A 117 15.08 -17.52 3.68
CA MET A 117 16.16 -16.64 4.16
C MET A 117 17.49 -17.39 4.13
N ALA A 118 18.44 -16.91 3.35
CA ALA A 118 19.81 -17.42 3.33
C ALA A 118 20.68 -16.67 4.35
N VAL A 119 21.44 -17.41 5.17
CA VAL A 119 22.41 -16.86 6.11
C VAL A 119 23.81 -17.04 5.56
N ILE A 120 24.55 -15.93 5.44
CA ILE A 120 25.93 -15.89 4.94
C ILE A 120 26.84 -15.39 6.07
N GLU A 121 27.89 -16.13 6.37
CA GLU A 121 28.92 -15.75 7.35
C GLU A 121 30.30 -16.11 6.83
N LYS A 122 31.29 -15.25 7.03
CA LYS A 122 32.68 -15.48 6.63
C LYS A 122 32.82 -15.95 5.18
N GLY A 123 32.08 -15.31 4.27
CA GLY A 123 32.11 -15.62 2.85
C GLY A 123 31.57 -17.02 2.49
N LYS A 124 30.66 -17.59 3.29
CA LYS A 124 30.03 -18.91 3.06
C LYS A 124 28.56 -18.86 3.44
N ILE A 125 27.73 -19.53 2.63
CA ILE A 125 26.33 -19.78 2.98
C ILE A 125 26.30 -20.82 4.10
N GLN A 126 25.78 -20.46 5.26
CA GLN A 126 25.70 -21.32 6.44
C GLN A 126 24.47 -22.20 6.43
N GLY A 127 23.38 -21.73 5.82
CA GLY A 127 22.11 -22.44 5.71
C GLY A 127 21.03 -21.57 5.10
N ILE A 128 19.92 -22.20 4.75
CA ILE A 128 18.72 -21.55 4.19
C ILE A 128 17.52 -21.94 5.05
N VAL A 129 16.87 -20.95 5.67
CA VAL A 129 15.62 -21.14 6.41
C VAL A 129 14.45 -21.00 5.45
N ALA A 130 13.48 -21.90 5.52
CA ALA A 130 12.29 -21.87 4.70
C ALA A 130 11.05 -21.48 5.50
N LYS A 131 10.21 -20.60 4.93
CA LYS A 131 8.95 -20.12 5.49
C LYS A 131 7.97 -21.26 5.70
N GLN A 132 7.29 -21.30 6.85
CA GLN A 132 6.42 -22.40 7.25
C GLN A 132 4.93 -22.10 7.03
N PHE A 133 4.55 -20.83 7.01
CA PHE A 133 3.16 -20.41 6.82
C PHE A 133 3.06 -19.35 5.73
N MET A 134 2.14 -19.56 4.80
CA MET A 134 1.92 -18.65 3.68
C MET A 134 0.81 -17.65 4.02
N ALA A 135 1.01 -16.39 3.63
CA ALA A 135 -0.01 -15.35 3.77
C ALA A 135 -1.11 -15.48 2.71
N ILE A 136 -2.37 -15.30 3.14
CA ILE A 136 -3.58 -15.42 2.30
C ILE A 136 -4.63 -14.36 2.67
N ASP A 137 -4.22 -13.27 3.25
CA ASP A 137 -5.07 -12.17 3.72
C ASP A 137 -5.31 -11.12 2.63
N GLY A 138 -6.28 -11.28 1.78
CA GLY A 138 -6.67 -10.26 0.81
C GLY A 138 -5.58 -9.84 -0.18
N VAL A 139 -4.59 -9.05 0.26
CA VAL A 139 -3.50 -8.54 -0.59
C VAL A 139 -2.39 -9.57 -0.85
N HIS A 140 -2.18 -10.50 0.06
CA HIS A 140 -1.18 -11.55 -0.07
C HIS A 140 -1.81 -12.81 -0.65
N TYR A 141 -1.12 -13.42 -1.61
CA TYR A 141 -1.60 -14.61 -2.33
C TYR A 141 -0.49 -15.64 -2.49
N GLU A 142 0.26 -15.89 -1.41
CA GLU A 142 1.49 -16.67 -1.43
C GLU A 142 1.30 -18.14 -1.81
N PHE A 143 0.14 -18.75 -1.48
CA PHE A 143 -0.15 -20.13 -1.86
C PHE A 143 -0.19 -20.37 -3.39
N ARG A 144 -0.30 -19.29 -4.18
CA ARG A 144 -0.18 -19.38 -5.63
C ARG A 144 1.25 -19.69 -6.06
N TRP A 145 2.24 -19.21 -5.30
CA TRP A 145 3.64 -19.22 -5.71
C TRP A 145 4.52 -20.13 -4.84
N PHE A 146 4.25 -20.22 -3.56
CA PHE A 146 5.13 -20.85 -2.58
C PHE A 146 4.47 -22.01 -1.87
N THR A 147 5.32 -23.00 -1.56
CA THR A 147 4.97 -24.16 -0.74
C THR A 147 5.46 -23.96 0.68
N PRO A 148 4.61 -24.19 1.72
CA PRO A 148 5.03 -24.13 3.11
C PRO A 148 6.02 -25.25 3.44
N TRP A 149 7.05 -24.92 4.25
CA TRP A 149 8.01 -25.92 4.69
C TRP A 149 7.55 -26.62 5.97
N PRO A 150 7.72 -27.95 6.08
CA PRO A 150 7.35 -28.68 7.30
C PRO A 150 8.25 -28.31 8.49
N ALA A 151 7.63 -28.20 9.68
CA ALA A 151 8.34 -27.97 10.94
C ALA A 151 9.34 -29.09 11.24
N ASN A 152 10.47 -28.75 11.86
CA ASN A 152 11.55 -29.67 12.27
C ASN A 152 12.21 -30.46 11.11
N GLN A 153 11.92 -30.13 9.86
CA GLN A 153 12.56 -30.80 8.72
C GLN A 153 13.79 -30.01 8.27
N VAL A 154 14.88 -30.73 8.06
CA VAL A 154 16.14 -30.23 7.51
C VAL A 154 16.61 -31.21 6.44
N ILE A 155 17.02 -30.67 5.29
CA ILE A 155 17.65 -31.42 4.20
C ILE A 155 18.96 -30.74 3.80
N GLU A 156 19.72 -31.36 2.92
CA GLU A 156 20.85 -30.73 2.23
C GLU A 156 20.45 -30.35 0.80
N VAL A 157 20.81 -29.14 0.39
CA VAL A 157 20.71 -28.69 -1.01
C VAL A 157 22.09 -28.35 -1.54
N GLU A 158 22.28 -28.36 -2.85
CA GLU A 158 23.54 -28.01 -3.50
C GLU A 158 23.50 -26.60 -4.06
N ILE A 159 24.47 -25.75 -3.69
CA ILE A 159 24.67 -24.40 -4.22
C ILE A 159 26.14 -24.25 -4.60
N ALA A 160 26.42 -23.92 -5.86
CA ALA A 160 27.77 -23.78 -6.39
C ALA A 160 28.68 -24.99 -6.04
N GLY A 161 28.14 -26.22 -6.14
CA GLY A 161 28.87 -27.45 -5.84
C GLY A 161 29.11 -27.72 -4.35
N LYS A 162 28.49 -26.96 -3.45
CA LYS A 162 28.60 -27.14 -1.99
C LYS A 162 27.27 -27.55 -1.40
N LYS A 163 27.33 -28.50 -0.45
CA LYS A 163 26.17 -28.88 0.36
C LYS A 163 25.87 -27.82 1.41
N VAL A 164 24.62 -27.38 1.47
CA VAL A 164 24.10 -26.34 2.36
C VAL A 164 22.88 -26.89 3.08
N PRO A 165 22.75 -26.78 4.42
CA PRO A 165 21.55 -27.18 5.12
C PRO A 165 20.38 -26.25 4.77
N PHE A 166 19.18 -26.83 4.58
CA PHE A 166 17.97 -26.14 4.19
C PHE A 166 16.79 -26.59 5.06
N GLY A 167 15.99 -25.66 5.58
CA GLY A 167 14.75 -25.97 6.29
C GLY A 167 14.56 -25.20 7.59
N ASP A 168 14.14 -25.90 8.66
CA ASP A 168 13.88 -25.31 10.00
C ASP A 168 15.19 -25.24 10.82
N LEU A 169 15.97 -24.19 10.61
CA LEU A 169 17.33 -24.01 11.12
C LEU A 169 17.42 -22.92 12.19
N THR A 170 18.45 -23.02 13.04
CA THR A 170 18.95 -21.94 13.91
C THR A 170 20.45 -21.77 13.73
N PHE A 171 21.00 -20.63 14.13
CA PHE A 171 22.40 -20.26 13.91
C PHE A 171 23.02 -19.70 15.17
N HIS A 172 24.36 -19.72 15.23
CA HIS A 172 25.14 -19.16 16.33
C HIS A 172 26.16 -18.17 15.79
N HIS A 173 26.26 -17.00 16.43
CA HIS A 173 27.30 -16.02 16.15
C HIS A 173 27.80 -15.41 17.46
N LYS A 174 29.10 -15.56 17.76
CA LYS A 174 29.76 -15.02 18.99
C LYS A 174 28.97 -15.23 20.29
N GLY A 175 28.39 -16.39 20.47
CA GLY A 175 27.63 -16.76 21.67
C GLY A 175 26.16 -16.37 21.65
N VAL A 176 25.67 -15.67 20.63
CA VAL A 176 24.25 -15.41 20.42
C VAL A 176 23.66 -16.49 19.53
N HIS A 177 22.62 -17.16 20.04
CA HIS A 177 21.82 -18.15 19.31
C HIS A 177 20.58 -17.46 18.70
N TYR A 178 20.37 -17.58 17.38
CA TYR A 178 19.27 -16.89 16.72
C TYR A 178 18.55 -17.74 15.68
N GLY A 179 17.32 -17.34 15.37
CA GLY A 179 16.46 -17.97 14.38
C GLY A 179 15.52 -16.98 13.71
N PHE A 180 14.62 -17.50 12.87
CA PHE A 180 13.74 -16.69 12.03
C PHE A 180 12.29 -17.13 12.12
N GLU A 181 11.39 -16.15 12.11
CA GLU A 181 9.99 -16.27 11.75
C GLU A 181 9.77 -15.37 10.51
N ILE A 182 9.52 -15.95 9.34
CA ILE A 182 9.41 -15.19 8.11
C ILE A 182 7.98 -14.66 7.95
N CYS A 183 7.79 -13.35 8.13
CA CYS A 183 6.55 -12.62 7.94
C CYS A 183 5.34 -13.29 8.62
N GLU A 184 4.48 -13.98 7.84
CA GLU A 184 3.26 -14.67 8.27
C GLU A 184 3.50 -15.71 9.36
N ASP A 185 4.69 -16.29 9.45
CA ASP A 185 5.03 -17.23 10.51
C ASP A 185 4.73 -16.65 11.91
N ALA A 186 4.95 -15.33 12.10
CA ALA A 186 4.74 -14.66 13.37
C ALA A 186 3.27 -14.48 13.76
N TRP A 187 2.34 -14.55 12.79
CA TRP A 187 0.91 -14.30 13.01
C TRP A 187 0.10 -15.57 13.33
N ARG A 188 0.73 -16.75 13.32
CA ARG A 188 0.05 -18.06 13.44
C ARG A 188 -0.21 -18.55 14.88
N GLY A 189 -0.34 -17.62 15.80
CA GLY A 189 -0.76 -17.92 17.18
C GLY A 189 0.11 -19.00 17.84
N LYS A 190 -0.50 -20.07 18.32
CA LYS A 190 0.20 -21.15 19.06
C LYS A 190 1.01 -22.12 18.17
N VAL A 191 0.82 -22.10 16.86
CA VAL A 191 1.54 -23.01 15.93
C VAL A 191 2.75 -22.36 15.27
N ARG A 192 3.01 -21.08 15.55
CA ARG A 192 4.12 -20.32 14.99
C ARG A 192 5.49 -20.91 15.36
N PRO A 193 6.51 -20.76 14.49
CA PRO A 193 7.87 -21.28 14.74
C PRO A 193 8.51 -20.76 16.04
N GLY A 194 8.16 -19.56 16.50
CA GLY A 194 8.73 -18.92 17.70
C GLY A 194 8.70 -19.80 18.95
N TYR A 195 7.67 -20.66 19.13
CA TYR A 195 7.63 -21.60 20.26
C TYR A 195 8.76 -22.62 20.18
N ARG A 196 9.03 -23.20 19.00
CA ARG A 196 10.14 -24.16 18.81
C ARG A 196 11.50 -23.48 18.90
N LEU A 197 11.60 -22.23 18.45
CA LEU A 197 12.81 -21.43 18.63
C LEU A 197 13.06 -21.16 20.12
N CYS A 198 12.03 -20.88 20.91
CA CYS A 198 12.12 -20.74 22.36
C CYS A 198 12.59 -22.04 23.01
N ASP A 199 12.04 -23.21 22.62
CA ASP A 199 12.47 -24.54 23.13
C ASP A 199 13.94 -24.80 22.79
N ARG A 200 14.43 -24.34 21.65
CA ARG A 200 15.84 -24.37 21.23
C ARG A 200 16.70 -23.31 21.93
N LYS A 201 16.11 -22.48 22.82
CA LYS A 201 16.76 -21.44 23.62
C LYS A 201 17.49 -20.38 22.76
N VAL A 202 16.82 -19.85 21.75
CA VAL A 202 17.36 -18.73 20.99
C VAL A 202 17.33 -17.44 21.81
N ASP A 203 18.36 -16.62 21.67
CA ASP A 203 18.50 -15.30 22.31
C ASP A 203 17.84 -14.20 21.48
N LEU A 204 17.71 -14.44 20.16
CA LEU A 204 17.22 -13.47 19.18
C LEU A 204 16.38 -14.17 18.11
N ILE A 205 15.22 -13.59 17.80
CA ILE A 205 14.40 -13.96 16.65
C ILE A 205 14.36 -12.76 15.70
N PHE A 206 14.73 -12.98 14.44
CA PHE A 206 14.46 -12.05 13.35
C PHE A 206 13.11 -12.39 12.70
N ASN A 207 12.33 -11.34 12.39
CA ASN A 207 11.10 -11.46 11.62
C ASN A 207 11.21 -10.63 10.33
N PRO A 208 11.97 -11.16 9.32
CA PRO A 208 12.02 -10.55 8.00
C PRO A 208 10.65 -10.63 7.33
N SER A 209 10.17 -9.51 6.80
CA SER A 209 8.79 -9.37 6.36
C SER A 209 8.67 -8.59 5.04
N ALA A 210 7.58 -8.87 4.33
CA ALA A 210 7.04 -8.09 3.22
C ALA A 210 5.57 -7.75 3.54
N SER A 211 5.36 -7.11 4.68
CA SER A 211 4.04 -6.71 5.15
C SER A 211 3.66 -5.37 4.52
N HIS A 212 2.57 -5.38 3.74
CA HIS A 212 2.07 -4.17 3.09
C HIS A 212 1.72 -3.07 4.10
N PHE A 213 1.84 -1.83 3.64
CA PHE A 213 1.36 -0.67 4.38
C PHE A 213 -0.17 -0.64 4.42
N ALA A 214 -0.72 -0.28 5.58
CA ALA A 214 -2.06 0.23 5.75
C ALA A 214 -2.03 1.26 6.89
N MET A 215 -2.87 2.29 6.82
CA MET A 215 -2.95 3.32 7.85
C MET A 215 -3.22 2.71 9.23
N GLY A 216 -2.37 3.01 10.21
CA GLY A 216 -2.47 2.50 11.58
C GLY A 216 -1.87 1.10 11.82
N LYS A 217 -1.46 0.37 10.80
CA LYS A 217 -0.93 -1.03 10.92
C LYS A 217 0.37 -1.12 11.72
N THR A 218 1.12 -0.04 11.84
CA THR A 218 2.32 0.02 12.69
C THR A 218 2.00 -0.29 14.16
N MET A 219 0.78 0.03 14.63
CA MET A 219 0.36 -0.27 16.01
C MET A 219 0.19 -1.77 16.23
N GLU A 220 -0.39 -2.49 15.28
CA GLU A 220 -0.58 -3.95 15.33
C GLU A 220 0.77 -4.67 15.34
N ARG A 221 1.70 -4.23 14.47
CA ARG A 221 3.06 -4.77 14.42
C ARG A 221 3.82 -4.53 15.72
N LYS A 222 3.76 -3.31 16.26
CA LYS A 222 4.35 -2.96 17.55
C LYS A 222 3.84 -3.93 18.64
N GLU A 223 2.54 -4.13 18.72
CA GLU A 223 1.93 -5.04 19.70
C GLU A 223 2.40 -6.49 19.52
N LEU A 224 2.45 -6.98 18.28
CA LEU A 224 2.96 -8.31 17.95
C LEU A 224 4.41 -8.48 18.43
N ILE A 225 5.28 -7.52 18.14
CA ILE A 225 6.71 -7.57 18.43
C ILE A 225 6.96 -7.48 19.94
N GLU A 226 6.28 -6.59 20.64
CA GLU A 226 6.36 -6.47 22.10
C GLU A 226 5.88 -7.77 22.78
N LYS A 227 4.71 -8.28 22.40
CA LYS A 227 4.17 -9.55 22.92
C LYS A 227 5.11 -10.73 22.64
N SER A 228 5.68 -10.82 21.43
CA SER A 228 6.59 -11.89 21.04
C SER A 228 7.88 -11.87 21.86
N SER A 229 8.47 -10.68 22.06
CA SER A 229 9.69 -10.53 22.86
C SER A 229 9.51 -10.93 24.32
N SER A 230 8.32 -10.67 24.89
CA SER A 230 7.97 -11.10 26.24
C SER A 230 7.67 -12.60 26.32
N LEU A 231 6.88 -13.11 25.37
CA LEU A 231 6.44 -14.50 25.31
C LEU A 231 7.64 -15.48 25.19
N PHE A 232 8.59 -15.16 24.34
CA PHE A 232 9.76 -16.00 24.06
C PHE A 232 10.99 -15.64 24.91
N ASN A 233 10.89 -14.58 25.71
CA ASN A 233 11.98 -14.07 26.54
C ASN A 233 13.29 -13.86 25.76
N CYS A 234 13.21 -13.39 24.51
CA CYS A 234 14.32 -13.13 23.62
C CYS A 234 14.26 -11.71 23.03
N TYR A 235 15.33 -11.26 22.38
CA TYR A 235 15.24 -10.11 21.49
C TYR A 235 14.38 -10.48 20.29
N TYR A 236 13.52 -9.57 19.85
CA TYR A 236 12.68 -9.78 18.68
C TYR A 236 12.86 -8.61 17.72
N CYS A 237 13.40 -8.88 16.52
CA CYS A 237 13.75 -7.89 15.53
C CYS A 237 12.91 -8.08 14.26
N TYR A 238 12.01 -7.13 13.99
CA TYR A 238 11.19 -7.07 12.79
C TYR A 238 11.86 -6.21 11.73
N VAL A 239 11.83 -6.63 10.46
CA VAL A 239 12.46 -5.91 9.33
C VAL A 239 11.57 -6.02 8.10
N ASN A 240 11.00 -4.88 7.65
CA ASN A 240 10.08 -4.82 6.52
C ASN A 240 10.74 -4.30 5.23
N LEU A 241 10.16 -4.64 4.07
CA LEU A 241 10.49 -4.02 2.79
C LEU A 241 10.11 -2.54 2.77
N LEU A 242 10.64 -1.79 1.80
CA LEU A 242 10.41 -0.35 1.61
C LEU A 242 9.90 -0.05 0.21
N GLY A 243 9.01 0.94 0.10
CA GLY A 243 8.58 1.54 -1.16
C GLY A 243 7.49 0.77 -1.88
N ASN A 244 7.12 1.26 -3.07
CA ASN A 244 6.21 0.59 -3.97
C ASN A 244 7.01 -0.24 -4.97
N GLU A 245 6.99 -1.56 -4.82
CA GLU A 245 7.78 -2.45 -5.68
C GLU A 245 7.16 -2.64 -7.07
N ALA A 246 5.87 -2.99 -7.11
CA ALA A 246 5.20 -3.53 -8.30
C ALA A 246 3.87 -2.84 -8.63
N GLY A 247 3.61 -1.67 -8.05
CA GLY A 247 2.51 -0.79 -8.44
C GLY A 247 1.34 -0.71 -7.45
N ARG A 248 0.95 -1.80 -6.78
CA ARG A 248 -0.22 -1.80 -5.88
C ARG A 248 0.14 -1.68 -4.41
N MET A 249 1.04 -2.53 -3.93
CA MET A 249 1.44 -2.55 -2.53
C MET A 249 2.56 -1.56 -2.26
N ILE A 250 2.42 -0.81 -1.18
CA ILE A 250 3.46 0.02 -0.60
C ILE A 250 3.98 -0.70 0.64
N PHE A 251 5.28 -0.71 0.84
CA PHE A 251 5.93 -1.21 2.04
C PHE A 251 6.55 -0.03 2.78
N ASP A 252 6.38 0.00 4.10
CA ASP A 252 6.75 1.17 4.91
C ASP A 252 8.20 1.19 5.38
N GLY A 253 8.93 0.10 5.22
CA GLY A 253 10.32 0.01 5.65
C GLY A 253 10.51 -0.04 7.16
N GLU A 254 9.51 -0.51 7.92
CA GLU A 254 9.56 -0.53 9.37
C GLU A 254 10.63 -1.50 9.89
N ILE A 255 11.47 -1.03 10.80
CA ILE A 255 12.43 -1.83 11.57
C ILE A 255 12.13 -1.63 13.05
N LEU A 256 11.83 -2.72 13.76
CA LEU A 256 11.50 -2.71 15.19
C LEU A 256 12.41 -3.66 15.95
N LEU A 257 12.87 -3.25 17.13
CA LEU A 257 13.52 -4.14 18.09
C LEU A 257 12.79 -4.06 19.42
N ALA A 258 12.43 -5.21 20.00
CA ALA A 258 11.86 -5.31 21.34
C ALA A 258 12.58 -6.35 22.20
N LYS A 259 12.51 -6.15 23.50
CA LYS A 259 12.96 -7.08 24.54
C LYS A 259 12.06 -6.95 25.76
N GLU A 260 11.72 -8.08 26.39
CA GLU A 260 10.93 -8.11 27.63
C GLU A 260 9.59 -7.35 27.54
N GLY A 261 8.95 -7.39 26.37
CA GLY A 261 7.66 -6.72 26.13
C GLY A 261 7.76 -5.22 25.90
N LYS A 262 8.96 -4.67 25.68
CA LYS A 262 9.19 -3.24 25.46
C LYS A 262 9.87 -3.01 24.14
N LEU A 263 9.35 -2.08 23.35
CA LEU A 263 10.00 -1.59 22.15
C LEU A 263 11.24 -0.78 22.53
N LEU A 264 12.40 -1.16 21.97
CA LEU A 264 13.69 -0.51 22.19
C LEU A 264 14.05 0.45 21.08
N SER A 265 13.72 0.11 19.83
CA SER A 265 14.07 0.97 18.69
C SER A 265 13.06 0.85 17.56
N ARG A 266 12.89 1.93 16.81
CA ARG A 266 12.11 2.05 15.59
C ARG A 266 12.72 3.13 14.68
N ASN A 267 12.85 2.83 13.37
CA ASN A 267 13.25 3.80 12.35
C ASN A 267 12.08 4.71 11.92
N GLN A 268 12.39 5.69 11.09
CA GLN A 268 11.39 6.49 10.37
C GLN A 268 10.84 5.67 9.19
N LEU A 269 9.51 5.68 9.04
CA LEU A 269 8.80 4.93 8.01
C LEU A 269 8.70 5.69 6.69
N LEU A 270 8.41 4.96 5.60
CA LEU A 270 8.04 5.50 4.29
C LEU A 270 9.11 6.45 3.70
N SER A 271 10.37 6.09 3.85
CA SER A 271 11.53 6.85 3.36
C SER A 271 11.62 6.86 1.83
N PHE A 272 12.08 7.99 1.27
CA PHE A 272 12.43 8.14 -0.15
C PHE A 272 13.84 7.63 -0.47
N GLN A 273 14.62 7.21 0.53
CA GLN A 273 15.91 6.56 0.31
C GLN A 273 15.71 5.17 -0.30
N ASP A 274 16.72 4.66 -1.00
CA ASP A 274 16.66 3.32 -1.59
C ASP A 274 16.84 2.21 -0.54
N TYR A 275 17.42 2.54 0.61
CA TYR A 275 17.58 1.66 1.77
C TYR A 275 17.78 2.46 3.05
N GLN A 276 17.53 1.83 4.19
CA GLN A 276 17.88 2.32 5.53
C GLN A 276 18.49 1.19 6.33
N VAL A 277 19.43 1.51 7.21
CA VAL A 277 20.00 0.58 8.20
C VAL A 277 19.71 1.14 9.58
N LEU A 278 19.17 0.31 10.47
CA LEU A 278 19.00 0.65 11.88
C LEU A 278 19.74 -0.35 12.75
N SER A 279 20.81 0.11 13.40
CA SER A 279 21.69 -0.72 14.21
C SER A 279 21.43 -0.58 15.70
N PHE A 280 21.61 -1.68 16.44
CA PHE A 280 21.37 -1.78 17.88
C PHE A 280 22.52 -2.53 18.57
N SER A 281 22.94 -2.04 19.73
CA SER A 281 23.76 -2.83 20.64
C SER A 281 22.88 -3.58 21.63
N LEU A 282 23.02 -4.89 21.75
CA LEU A 282 22.22 -5.70 22.63
C LEU A 282 22.45 -5.40 24.13
N GLU A 283 23.54 -4.71 24.48
CA GLU A 283 23.82 -4.23 25.84
C GLU A 283 23.20 -2.88 26.15
N ASN A 284 22.91 -2.07 25.12
CA ASN A 284 22.48 -0.69 25.30
C ASN A 284 20.96 -0.61 25.48
N LYS A 285 20.52 -0.04 26.61
CA LYS A 285 19.11 0.20 26.92
C LYS A 285 18.58 1.52 26.37
N THR A 286 19.38 2.27 25.63
CA THR A 286 18.97 3.56 25.06
C THR A 286 17.92 3.32 23.97
N GLN A 287 16.73 3.92 24.14
CA GLN A 287 15.66 3.84 23.16
C GLN A 287 15.87 4.87 22.05
N HIS A 288 15.71 4.43 20.81
CA HIS A 288 15.60 5.29 19.64
C HIS A 288 14.29 5.00 18.93
N LEU A 289 13.27 5.80 19.24
CA LEU A 289 11.92 5.58 18.72
C LEU A 289 11.51 6.77 17.83
N ALA A 290 11.49 6.55 16.51
CA ALA A 290 10.84 7.49 15.62
C ALA A 290 9.35 7.65 15.99
N PRO A 291 8.77 8.86 15.91
CA PRO A 291 7.38 9.09 16.30
C PRO A 291 6.40 8.31 15.42
N ILE A 292 5.29 7.84 16.02
CA ILE A 292 4.15 7.33 15.25
C ILE A 292 3.40 8.55 14.75
N GLN A 293 3.12 8.56 13.46
CA GLN A 293 2.41 9.64 12.81
C GLN A 293 0.89 9.41 12.85
N PRO A 294 0.06 10.46 12.82
CA PRO A 294 -1.39 10.31 12.66
C PRO A 294 -1.73 9.79 11.26
N LYS A 295 -2.93 9.20 11.11
CA LYS A 295 -3.38 8.58 9.85
C LYS A 295 -3.30 9.52 8.65
N GLU A 296 -3.58 10.80 8.85
CA GLU A 296 -3.53 11.82 7.80
C GLU A 296 -2.11 12.03 7.27
N TRP A 297 -1.11 11.96 8.15
CA TRP A 297 0.31 12.00 7.76
C TRP A 297 0.73 10.73 7.06
N GLU A 298 0.33 9.57 7.59
CA GLU A 298 0.62 8.26 6.99
C GLU A 298 0.05 8.18 5.58
N PHE A 299 -1.19 8.63 5.37
CA PHE A 299 -1.82 8.70 4.05
C PHE A 299 -1.02 9.57 3.07
N ALA A 300 -0.68 10.81 3.47
CA ALA A 300 0.11 11.71 2.64
C ALA A 300 1.48 11.13 2.30
N GLN A 301 2.16 10.53 3.27
CA GLN A 301 3.51 10.01 3.11
C GLN A 301 3.55 8.73 2.26
N ALA A 302 2.62 7.80 2.49
CA ALA A 302 2.53 6.57 1.72
C ALA A 302 2.14 6.85 0.27
N SER A 303 1.15 7.71 0.04
CA SER A 303 0.74 8.10 -1.31
C SER A 303 1.85 8.83 -2.06
N ALA A 304 2.57 9.74 -1.39
CA ALA A 304 3.71 10.44 -1.95
C ALA A 304 4.84 9.47 -2.35
N LEU A 305 5.19 8.51 -1.49
CA LEU A 305 6.19 7.48 -1.80
C LEU A 305 5.72 6.57 -2.94
N GLY A 306 4.44 6.18 -2.94
CA GLY A 306 3.85 5.38 -4.01
C GLY A 306 3.93 6.08 -5.37
N LEU A 307 3.57 7.37 -5.45
CA LEU A 307 3.67 8.18 -6.65
C LEU A 307 5.12 8.34 -7.13
N TYR A 308 6.05 8.61 -6.20
CA TYR A 308 7.48 8.71 -6.51
C TYR A 308 8.04 7.43 -7.11
N ASP A 309 7.76 6.29 -6.50
CA ASP A 309 8.22 5.00 -6.99
C ASP A 309 7.57 4.63 -8.33
N TYR A 310 6.27 4.91 -8.47
CA TYR A 310 5.57 4.65 -9.71
C TYR A 310 6.14 5.47 -10.87
N LEU A 311 6.40 6.77 -10.64
CA LEU A 311 7.02 7.66 -11.63
C LEU A 311 8.40 7.13 -12.09
N ARG A 312 9.33 6.92 -11.15
CA ARG A 312 10.70 6.54 -11.47
C ARG A 312 10.82 5.12 -12.03
N LYS A 313 10.07 4.15 -11.50
CA LYS A 313 10.12 2.74 -11.91
C LYS A 313 9.42 2.50 -13.26
N SER A 314 8.35 3.23 -13.57
CA SER A 314 7.71 3.21 -14.90
C SER A 314 8.48 4.01 -15.95
N LYS A 315 9.49 4.80 -15.54
CA LYS A 315 10.26 5.72 -16.40
C LYS A 315 9.40 6.80 -17.08
N SER A 316 8.23 7.10 -16.52
CA SER A 316 7.37 8.19 -16.95
C SER A 316 7.99 9.55 -16.60
N LYS A 317 7.61 10.60 -17.32
CA LYS A 317 8.26 11.91 -17.15
C LYS A 317 7.48 12.86 -16.24
N SER A 318 6.19 12.64 -16.08
CA SER A 318 5.31 13.51 -15.28
C SER A 318 3.96 12.84 -15.05
N PHE A 319 3.06 13.59 -14.41
CA PHE A 319 1.66 13.24 -14.20
C PHE A 319 0.76 14.22 -14.94
N VAL A 320 -0.37 13.72 -15.43
CA VAL A 320 -1.48 14.52 -15.96
C VAL A 320 -2.71 14.22 -15.13
N LEU A 321 -3.48 15.23 -14.79
CA LEU A 321 -4.67 15.13 -13.95
C LEU A 321 -5.80 15.99 -14.52
N SER A 322 -6.98 15.40 -14.67
CA SER A 322 -8.21 16.17 -14.88
C SER A 322 -8.63 16.80 -13.56
N LEU A 323 -8.39 18.11 -13.39
CA LEU A 323 -8.62 18.85 -12.15
C LEU A 323 -9.98 19.55 -12.22
N SER A 324 -11.00 18.95 -11.63
CA SER A 324 -12.39 19.44 -11.65
C SER A 324 -12.67 20.55 -10.62
N GLY A 325 -11.77 20.77 -9.66
CA GLY A 325 -12.01 21.64 -8.51
C GLY A 325 -12.73 20.95 -7.35
N GLY A 326 -13.16 19.71 -7.53
CA GLY A 326 -13.75 18.88 -6.49
C GLY A 326 -12.70 18.16 -5.61
N ALA A 327 -13.17 17.51 -4.55
CA ALA A 327 -12.32 16.93 -3.49
C ALA A 327 -11.31 15.90 -4.00
N ASP A 328 -11.73 14.93 -4.83
CA ASP A 328 -10.88 13.81 -5.24
C ASP A 328 -9.71 14.28 -6.11
N SER A 329 -9.99 15.05 -7.16
CA SER A 329 -8.94 15.59 -8.04
C SER A 329 -8.00 16.53 -7.30
N SER A 330 -8.52 17.31 -6.36
CA SER A 330 -7.74 18.23 -5.53
C SER A 330 -6.82 17.49 -4.55
N SER A 331 -7.30 16.42 -3.93
CA SER A 331 -6.47 15.58 -3.05
C SER A 331 -5.28 14.99 -3.80
N ILE A 332 -5.48 14.49 -5.02
CA ILE A 332 -4.41 13.93 -5.85
C ILE A 332 -3.40 15.02 -6.25
N ALA A 333 -3.85 16.22 -6.62
CA ALA A 333 -2.95 17.33 -6.94
C ALA A 333 -2.04 17.68 -5.74
N VAL A 334 -2.59 17.73 -4.53
CA VAL A 334 -1.83 17.95 -3.29
C VAL A 334 -0.87 16.80 -3.02
N LEU A 335 -1.27 15.54 -3.20
CA LEU A 335 -0.39 14.38 -2.99
C LEU A 335 0.82 14.37 -3.94
N VAL A 336 0.67 14.84 -5.19
CA VAL A 336 1.81 15.02 -6.10
C VAL A 336 2.73 16.15 -5.61
N ALA A 337 2.20 17.26 -5.12
CA ALA A 337 3.01 18.31 -4.52
C ALA A 337 3.73 17.83 -3.23
N GLU A 338 3.06 17.02 -2.40
CA GLU A 338 3.68 16.39 -1.23
C GLU A 338 4.79 15.40 -1.61
N MET A 339 4.64 14.66 -2.70
CA MET A 339 5.71 13.81 -3.25
C MET A 339 6.98 14.64 -3.54
N VAL A 340 6.84 15.78 -4.19
CA VAL A 340 7.96 16.67 -4.49
C VAL A 340 8.55 17.23 -3.19
N ARG A 341 7.74 17.82 -2.33
CA ARG A 341 8.19 18.44 -1.08
C ARG A 341 8.95 17.47 -0.19
N ARG A 342 8.39 16.28 0.05
CA ARG A 342 9.01 15.24 0.90
C ARG A 342 10.25 14.66 0.25
N GLY A 343 10.19 14.43 -1.07
CA GLY A 343 11.34 13.92 -1.81
C GLY A 343 12.55 14.85 -1.77
N ILE A 344 12.36 16.15 -2.01
CA ILE A 344 13.47 17.13 -1.92
C ILE A 344 13.94 17.36 -0.48
N HIS A 345 13.04 17.28 0.50
CA HIS A 345 13.40 17.42 1.91
C HIS A 345 14.32 16.27 2.37
N GLU A 346 14.04 15.04 1.96
CA GLU A 346 14.78 13.86 2.42
C GLU A 346 16.02 13.57 1.56
N LEU A 347 15.94 13.75 0.25
CA LEU A 347 17.01 13.40 -0.69
C LEU A 347 17.89 14.60 -1.05
N GLY A 348 17.41 15.81 -0.87
CA GLY A 348 17.95 17.00 -1.52
C GLY A 348 17.46 17.12 -2.97
N VAL A 349 17.48 18.36 -3.50
CA VAL A 349 16.96 18.67 -4.84
C VAL A 349 17.68 17.88 -5.93
N GLU A 350 19.02 17.87 -5.92
CA GLU A 350 19.84 17.21 -6.95
C GLU A 350 19.55 15.71 -7.05
N LYS A 351 19.55 15.01 -5.92
CA LYS A 351 19.32 13.57 -5.87
C LYS A 351 17.88 13.20 -6.21
N PHE A 352 16.89 14.02 -5.79
CA PHE A 352 15.50 13.83 -6.17
C PHE A 352 15.32 13.93 -7.70
N VAL A 353 15.90 14.96 -8.32
CA VAL A 353 15.88 15.19 -9.77
C VAL A 353 16.53 14.03 -10.53
N GLU A 354 17.74 13.62 -10.11
CA GLU A 354 18.46 12.49 -10.69
C GLU A 354 17.62 11.21 -10.66
N LYS A 355 17.10 10.85 -9.48
CA LYS A 355 16.32 9.61 -9.28
C LYS A 355 14.97 9.63 -9.97
N SER A 356 14.34 10.79 -10.09
CA SER A 356 13.06 10.96 -10.81
C SER A 356 13.26 10.97 -12.33
N GLY A 357 14.50 11.03 -12.83
CA GLY A 357 14.81 11.06 -14.26
C GLY A 357 14.30 12.32 -14.98
N ILE A 358 14.21 13.42 -14.25
CA ILE A 358 13.84 14.75 -14.75
C ILE A 358 15.06 15.67 -14.76
N HIS A 359 14.95 16.84 -15.36
CA HIS A 359 16.00 17.86 -15.38
C HIS A 359 15.41 19.17 -14.85
N LEU A 360 16.06 19.79 -13.87
CA LEU A 360 15.76 21.16 -13.50
C LEU A 360 16.01 22.09 -14.69
N ARG A 361 15.01 22.83 -15.11
CA ARG A 361 15.13 23.74 -16.26
C ARG A 361 15.86 25.02 -15.89
N HIS A 362 15.71 25.48 -14.66
CA HIS A 362 16.35 26.70 -14.14
C HIS A 362 16.71 26.57 -12.66
N SER A 363 17.67 27.34 -12.17
CA SER A 363 17.87 27.55 -10.72
C SER A 363 16.76 28.48 -10.22
N SER A 364 15.84 27.94 -9.45
CA SER A 364 14.67 28.68 -8.93
C SER A 364 14.86 28.99 -7.45
N GLU A 365 14.37 30.17 -7.01
CA GLU A 365 14.26 30.50 -5.59
C GLU A 365 13.28 29.56 -4.84
N ASN A 366 12.36 28.92 -5.56
CA ASN A 366 11.43 27.94 -5.02
C ASN A 366 11.49 26.61 -5.82
N PRO A 367 12.43 25.69 -5.48
CA PRO A 367 12.60 24.43 -6.17
C PRO A 367 11.36 23.53 -6.13
N GLU A 368 10.56 23.58 -5.04
CA GLU A 368 9.32 22.80 -4.92
C GLU A 368 8.34 23.16 -6.02
N LYS A 369 8.00 24.45 -6.17
CA LYS A 369 7.06 24.90 -7.20
C LYS A 369 7.56 24.65 -8.62
N GLU A 370 8.86 24.82 -8.85
CA GLU A 370 9.46 24.55 -10.16
C GLU A 370 9.34 23.06 -10.52
N LEU A 371 9.62 22.17 -9.58
CA LEU A 371 9.50 20.73 -9.78
C LEU A 371 8.03 20.29 -9.92
N VAL A 372 7.12 20.85 -9.13
CA VAL A 372 5.67 20.62 -9.32
C VAL A 372 5.23 21.08 -10.70
N ASN A 373 5.69 22.23 -11.19
CA ASN A 373 5.38 22.71 -12.54
C ASN A 373 5.82 21.73 -13.64
N GLN A 374 6.98 21.10 -13.46
CA GLN A 374 7.46 20.11 -14.42
C GLN A 374 6.76 18.77 -14.30
N LEU A 375 6.39 18.36 -13.09
CA LEU A 375 5.87 17.03 -12.80
C LEU A 375 4.35 16.93 -12.85
N LEU A 376 3.60 18.01 -12.65
CA LEU A 376 2.15 18.00 -12.62
C LEU A 376 1.54 18.94 -13.65
N THR A 377 0.84 18.36 -14.60
CA THR A 377 -0.01 19.09 -15.55
C THR A 377 -1.46 18.84 -15.21
N THR A 378 -2.21 19.89 -14.98
CA THR A 378 -3.64 19.82 -14.67
C THR A 378 -4.47 20.42 -15.80
N ALA A 379 -5.66 19.88 -16.01
CA ALA A 379 -6.61 20.38 -17.01
C ALA A 379 -8.02 20.44 -16.42
N TYR A 380 -8.63 21.62 -16.50
CA TYR A 380 -10.06 21.79 -16.25
C TYR A 380 -10.83 21.61 -17.55
N GLN A 381 -11.75 20.65 -17.59
CA GLN A 381 -12.52 20.29 -18.77
C GLN A 381 -14.00 20.59 -18.53
N GLY A 382 -14.36 21.87 -18.66
CA GLY A 382 -15.69 22.39 -18.38
C GLY A 382 -16.74 21.99 -19.40
N THR A 383 -18.00 22.06 -18.99
CA THR A 383 -19.19 22.01 -19.85
C THR A 383 -20.11 23.19 -19.51
N ARG A 384 -21.16 23.38 -20.29
CA ARG A 384 -22.24 24.34 -19.96
C ARG A 384 -22.92 24.11 -18.61
N ASN A 385 -22.71 22.93 -18.02
CA ASN A 385 -23.25 22.54 -16.71
C ASN A 385 -22.25 22.79 -15.56
N SER A 386 -21.02 23.21 -15.87
CA SER A 386 -19.97 23.48 -14.88
C SER A 386 -20.15 24.88 -14.30
N SER A 387 -19.88 25.03 -13.00
CA SER A 387 -19.96 26.32 -12.31
C SER A 387 -18.64 27.10 -12.37
N ASP A 388 -18.72 28.42 -12.25
CA ASP A 388 -17.54 29.27 -12.12
C ASP A 388 -16.78 28.96 -10.80
N ASP A 389 -17.46 28.54 -9.77
CA ASP A 389 -16.85 28.21 -8.47
C ASP A 389 -15.90 27.02 -8.56
N THR A 390 -16.28 25.96 -9.27
CA THR A 390 -15.40 24.80 -9.48
C THR A 390 -14.22 25.14 -10.37
N PHE A 391 -14.40 25.99 -11.38
CA PHE A 391 -13.29 26.50 -12.20
C PHE A 391 -12.30 27.30 -11.37
N GLN A 392 -12.77 28.27 -10.58
CA GLN A 392 -11.91 29.09 -9.72
C GLN A 392 -11.20 28.25 -8.66
N SER A 393 -11.88 27.26 -8.08
CA SER A 393 -11.30 26.31 -7.13
C SER A 393 -10.13 25.55 -7.77
N ALA A 394 -10.34 24.95 -8.95
CA ALA A 394 -9.31 24.22 -9.69
C ALA A 394 -8.11 25.11 -10.02
N LYS A 395 -8.37 26.31 -10.54
CA LYS A 395 -7.32 27.27 -10.93
C LYS A 395 -6.51 27.74 -9.74
N THR A 396 -7.17 28.18 -8.67
CA THR A 396 -6.51 28.66 -7.46
C THR A 396 -5.63 27.58 -6.83
N LEU A 397 -6.12 26.34 -6.76
CA LEU A 397 -5.33 25.23 -6.24
C LEU A 397 -4.11 24.96 -7.14
N ALA A 398 -4.27 24.82 -8.45
CA ALA A 398 -3.17 24.56 -9.37
C ALA A 398 -2.07 25.64 -9.29
N GLU A 399 -2.45 26.91 -9.28
CA GLU A 399 -1.52 28.05 -9.15
C GLU A 399 -0.81 28.05 -7.80
N SER A 400 -1.52 27.74 -6.70
CA SER A 400 -0.93 27.68 -5.35
C SER A 400 0.13 26.60 -5.24
N LEU A 401 -0.09 25.44 -5.87
CA LEU A 401 0.84 24.31 -5.91
C LEU A 401 1.99 24.52 -6.91
N GLY A 402 1.84 25.46 -7.87
CA GLY A 402 2.78 25.66 -8.96
C GLY A 402 2.59 24.71 -10.14
N ALA A 403 1.49 23.96 -10.21
CA ALA A 403 1.18 23.05 -11.32
C ALA A 403 0.91 23.79 -12.63
N GLN A 404 1.18 23.14 -13.77
CA GLN A 404 0.69 23.64 -15.05
C GLN A 404 -0.84 23.52 -15.08
N PHE A 405 -1.52 24.56 -15.54
CA PHE A 405 -2.97 24.61 -15.62
C PHE A 405 -3.45 24.94 -17.02
N TYR A 406 -4.28 24.07 -17.58
CA TYR A 406 -5.00 24.28 -18.82
C TYR A 406 -6.51 24.27 -18.57
N ALA A 407 -7.26 24.95 -19.43
CA ALA A 407 -8.72 24.94 -19.38
C ALA A 407 -9.30 24.98 -20.80
N TRP A 408 -10.33 24.16 -21.02
CA TRP A 408 -11.13 24.15 -22.26
C TRP A 408 -12.54 23.63 -21.99
N SER A 409 -13.47 23.90 -22.92
CA SER A 409 -14.80 23.29 -22.93
C SER A 409 -14.79 22.01 -23.76
N ILE A 410 -15.64 21.03 -23.37
CA ILE A 410 -15.92 19.80 -24.12
C ILE A 410 -17.33 19.82 -24.75
N ASP A 411 -17.99 20.95 -24.81
CA ASP A 411 -19.37 21.06 -25.33
C ASP A 411 -19.49 20.68 -26.81
N GLU A 412 -18.48 20.99 -27.62
CA GLU A 412 -18.47 20.65 -29.04
C GLU A 412 -18.43 19.12 -29.24
N GLU A 413 -17.56 18.43 -28.50
CA GLU A 413 -17.45 16.98 -28.53
C GLU A 413 -18.75 16.30 -28.07
N VAL A 414 -19.32 16.72 -26.95
CA VAL A 414 -20.59 16.20 -26.42
C VAL A 414 -21.72 16.43 -27.43
N THR A 415 -21.79 17.61 -28.02
CA THR A 415 -22.79 17.95 -29.05
C THR A 415 -22.64 17.04 -30.26
N SER A 416 -21.42 16.92 -30.80
CA SER A 416 -21.14 16.08 -31.97
C SER A 416 -21.51 14.60 -31.75
N TYR A 417 -21.23 14.03 -30.56
CA TYR A 417 -21.63 12.67 -30.25
C TYR A 417 -23.15 12.52 -30.12
N THR A 418 -23.82 13.48 -29.47
CA THR A 418 -25.25 13.48 -29.27
C THR A 418 -26.00 13.55 -30.59
N GLU A 419 -25.64 14.47 -31.47
CA GLU A 419 -26.26 14.65 -32.81
C GLU A 419 -26.15 13.38 -33.67
N LYS A 420 -25.00 12.70 -33.65
CA LYS A 420 -24.82 11.43 -34.38
C LYS A 420 -25.79 10.35 -33.94
N ILE A 421 -25.95 10.22 -32.62
CA ILE A 421 -26.87 9.21 -32.04
C ILE A 421 -28.32 9.61 -32.29
N GLU A 422 -28.69 10.87 -32.12
CA GLU A 422 -30.05 11.38 -32.42
C GLU A 422 -30.43 11.12 -33.87
N ALA A 423 -29.51 11.39 -34.79
CA ALA A 423 -29.72 11.11 -36.21
C ALA A 423 -29.91 9.60 -36.48
N ALA A 424 -29.13 8.73 -35.83
CA ALA A 424 -29.25 7.29 -35.98
C ALA A 424 -30.55 6.74 -35.38
N LEU A 425 -31.02 7.29 -34.25
CA LEU A 425 -32.24 6.87 -33.58
C LEU A 425 -33.51 7.49 -34.15
N GLY A 426 -33.38 8.58 -34.96
CA GLY A 426 -34.51 9.34 -35.48
C GLY A 426 -35.28 10.12 -34.41
N ARG A 427 -34.70 10.38 -33.25
CA ARG A 427 -35.31 11.14 -32.14
C ARG A 427 -34.28 11.96 -31.37
N LYS A 428 -34.73 13.01 -30.73
CA LYS A 428 -33.91 13.75 -29.75
C LYS A 428 -33.74 13.00 -28.45
N LEU A 429 -32.58 13.17 -27.80
CA LEU A 429 -32.35 12.72 -26.44
C LEU A 429 -32.88 13.75 -25.44
N THR A 430 -33.46 13.26 -24.32
CA THR A 430 -33.99 14.14 -23.28
C THR A 430 -33.50 13.70 -21.89
N TRP A 431 -33.43 14.65 -20.97
CA TRP A 431 -33.06 14.38 -19.58
C TRP A 431 -34.12 13.54 -18.83
N GLU A 432 -35.36 13.41 -19.34
CA GLU A 432 -36.42 12.60 -18.78
C GLU A 432 -36.26 11.11 -19.10
N THR A 433 -35.76 10.80 -20.30
CA THR A 433 -35.66 9.41 -20.80
C THR A 433 -34.26 8.90 -20.95
N ASP A 434 -33.26 9.81 -21.12
CA ASP A 434 -31.89 9.46 -21.48
C ASP A 434 -30.86 10.04 -20.49
N ASP A 435 -31.27 10.39 -19.24
CA ASP A 435 -30.46 11.07 -18.21
C ASP A 435 -29.07 10.43 -18.03
N LEU A 436 -29.01 9.11 -17.80
CA LEU A 436 -27.76 8.40 -17.60
C LEU A 436 -26.82 8.46 -18.83
N ALA A 437 -27.39 8.39 -20.04
CA ALA A 437 -26.60 8.48 -21.28
C ALA A 437 -26.01 9.87 -21.45
N LEU A 438 -26.79 10.92 -21.17
CA LEU A 438 -26.34 12.31 -21.25
C LEU A 438 -25.29 12.69 -20.19
N GLN A 439 -25.35 12.12 -18.99
CA GLN A 439 -24.30 12.26 -18.00
C GLN A 439 -23.02 11.53 -18.43
N ASN A 440 -23.16 10.26 -18.79
CA ASN A 440 -22.01 9.42 -19.15
C ASN A 440 -21.24 9.92 -20.36
N ILE A 441 -21.91 10.51 -21.38
CA ILE A 441 -21.18 11.04 -22.53
C ILE A 441 -20.32 12.24 -22.15
N GLN A 442 -20.76 13.11 -21.23
CA GLN A 442 -19.92 14.22 -20.73
C GLN A 442 -18.66 13.72 -20.04
N ALA A 443 -18.80 12.76 -19.12
CA ALA A 443 -17.64 12.18 -18.43
C ALA A 443 -16.67 11.50 -19.41
N ARG A 444 -17.18 10.73 -20.40
CA ARG A 444 -16.34 10.06 -21.40
C ARG A 444 -15.68 11.00 -22.38
N SER A 445 -16.33 12.10 -22.75
CA SER A 445 -15.76 13.09 -23.71
C SER A 445 -14.49 13.77 -23.18
N ARG A 446 -14.29 13.76 -21.86
CA ARG A 446 -13.06 14.26 -21.23
C ARG A 446 -11.86 13.34 -21.47
N SER A 447 -12.08 12.03 -21.58
CA SER A 447 -11.00 11.03 -21.66
C SER A 447 -10.10 11.16 -22.90
N PRO A 448 -10.58 11.26 -24.13
CA PRO A 448 -9.70 11.32 -25.31
C PRO A 448 -8.73 12.49 -25.27
N ILE A 449 -9.19 13.67 -24.87
CA ILE A 449 -8.38 14.89 -24.84
C ILE A 449 -7.29 14.77 -23.77
N ILE A 450 -7.64 14.33 -22.57
CA ILE A 450 -6.67 14.21 -21.48
C ILE A 450 -5.63 13.11 -21.75
N TRP A 451 -6.03 12.00 -22.42
CA TRP A 451 -5.10 10.97 -22.86
C TRP A 451 -4.15 11.47 -23.95
N LEU A 452 -4.63 12.28 -24.89
CA LEU A 452 -3.78 12.90 -25.91
C LEU A 452 -2.70 13.77 -25.25
N LEU A 453 -3.08 14.61 -24.29
CA LEU A 453 -2.13 15.41 -23.52
C LEU A 453 -1.14 14.54 -22.74
N THR A 454 -1.61 13.47 -22.12
CA THR A 454 -0.80 12.50 -21.36
C THR A 454 0.25 11.85 -22.26
N ASN A 455 -0.13 11.40 -23.44
CA ASN A 455 0.77 10.78 -24.40
C ASN A 455 1.83 11.76 -24.92
N ILE A 456 1.44 12.98 -25.25
CA ILE A 456 2.37 14.04 -25.70
C ILE A 456 3.43 14.32 -24.63
N LYS A 457 3.05 14.29 -23.35
CA LYS A 457 3.96 14.56 -22.23
C LYS A 457 4.74 13.33 -21.77
N ASN A 458 4.51 12.14 -22.34
CA ASN A 458 5.04 10.86 -21.83
C ASN A 458 4.80 10.70 -20.32
N ALA A 459 3.57 10.98 -19.90
CA ALA A 459 3.14 11.07 -18.52
C ALA A 459 2.26 9.89 -18.10
N LEU A 460 1.95 9.82 -16.81
CA LEU A 460 0.91 8.97 -16.24
C LEU A 460 -0.36 9.78 -16.04
N LEU A 461 -1.49 9.29 -16.53
CA LEU A 461 -2.80 9.88 -16.25
C LEU A 461 -3.27 9.40 -14.87
N LEU A 462 -3.58 10.33 -13.97
CA LEU A 462 -4.11 10.04 -12.64
C LEU A 462 -5.64 10.01 -12.70
N SER A 463 -6.21 8.85 -12.34
CA SER A 463 -7.66 8.68 -12.17
C SER A 463 -8.08 9.17 -10.78
N THR A 464 -9.27 9.73 -10.67
CA THR A 464 -9.80 10.37 -9.47
C THR A 464 -10.79 9.51 -8.69
N SER A 465 -10.93 8.22 -9.04
CA SER A 465 -11.81 7.29 -8.34
C SER A 465 -11.42 7.14 -6.87
N ASN A 466 -12.40 7.15 -5.97
CA ASN A 466 -12.27 6.81 -4.56
C ASN A 466 -12.98 5.48 -4.24
N ARG A 467 -12.80 4.93 -3.02
CA ARG A 467 -13.36 3.63 -2.64
C ARG A 467 -14.88 3.64 -2.59
N SER A 468 -15.49 4.64 -1.95
CA SER A 468 -16.95 4.70 -1.78
C SER A 468 -17.72 4.79 -3.10
N GLU A 469 -17.14 5.46 -4.11
CA GLU A 469 -17.69 5.47 -5.47
C GLU A 469 -17.44 4.14 -6.18
N GLY A 470 -16.25 3.55 -5.99
CA GLY A 470 -15.86 2.25 -6.55
C GLY A 470 -16.75 1.11 -6.07
N ASP A 471 -17.12 1.09 -4.79
CA ASP A 471 -17.96 0.07 -4.18
C ASP A 471 -19.29 -0.07 -4.89
N VAL A 472 -20.01 1.03 -4.98
CA VAL A 472 -21.36 1.08 -5.56
C VAL A 472 -21.32 1.28 -7.08
N GLY A 473 -20.13 1.49 -7.67
CA GLY A 473 -19.96 1.78 -9.10
C GLY A 473 -20.59 3.11 -9.51
N TYR A 474 -20.60 4.10 -8.61
CA TYR A 474 -21.04 5.47 -8.89
C TYR A 474 -19.94 6.22 -9.62
N ALA A 475 -19.61 5.74 -10.79
CA ALA A 475 -18.61 6.31 -11.67
C ALA A 475 -18.94 5.94 -13.12
N THR A 476 -18.53 6.80 -14.05
CA THR A 476 -18.63 6.53 -15.48
C THR A 476 -17.39 5.76 -15.94
N MET A 477 -17.61 4.49 -16.34
CA MET A 477 -16.54 3.68 -16.93
C MET A 477 -15.96 4.36 -18.18
N ASP A 478 -14.62 4.35 -18.27
CA ASP A 478 -13.84 5.02 -19.33
C ASP A 478 -14.01 6.57 -19.36
N GLY A 479 -14.64 7.14 -18.34
CA GLY A 479 -14.68 8.57 -18.01
C GLY A 479 -13.88 8.80 -16.73
N ASP A 480 -14.55 8.83 -15.58
CA ASP A 480 -13.93 9.07 -14.27
C ASP A 480 -12.92 7.98 -13.89
N THR A 481 -13.14 6.74 -14.36
CA THR A 481 -12.23 5.60 -14.11
C THR A 481 -11.03 5.57 -15.07
N SER A 482 -10.94 6.51 -16.00
CA SER A 482 -9.88 6.56 -17.01
C SER A 482 -8.56 7.02 -16.38
N GLY A 483 -7.51 6.20 -16.47
CA GLY A 483 -6.20 6.56 -15.94
C GLY A 483 -5.18 5.43 -16.03
N SER A 484 -3.92 5.80 -15.79
CA SER A 484 -2.80 4.84 -15.67
C SER A 484 -2.73 4.27 -14.25
N ILE A 485 -3.12 5.06 -13.26
CA ILE A 485 -3.10 4.75 -11.84
C ILE A 485 -4.20 5.55 -11.12
N SER A 486 -4.75 4.96 -10.07
CA SER A 486 -5.78 5.56 -9.21
C SER A 486 -5.25 5.70 -7.77
N PRO A 487 -4.57 6.80 -7.42
CA PRO A 487 -3.82 6.90 -6.17
C PRO A 487 -4.69 6.79 -4.91
N ILE A 488 -5.96 7.18 -4.98
CA ILE A 488 -6.88 7.26 -3.83
C ILE A 488 -8.02 6.25 -3.87
N ALA A 489 -8.05 5.31 -4.85
CA ALA A 489 -9.16 4.37 -4.99
C ALA A 489 -9.32 3.36 -3.83
N ALA A 490 -8.32 3.26 -2.96
CA ALA A 490 -8.40 2.46 -1.74
C ALA A 490 -8.94 3.22 -0.52
N VAL A 491 -9.29 4.50 -0.67
CA VAL A 491 -9.66 5.38 0.45
C VAL A 491 -11.09 5.89 0.26
N ASP A 492 -11.87 5.89 1.33
CA ASP A 492 -13.26 6.34 1.30
C ASP A 492 -13.38 7.87 1.17
N LYS A 493 -14.52 8.30 0.64
CA LYS A 493 -14.83 9.72 0.40
C LYS A 493 -14.87 10.53 1.69
N HIS A 494 -15.37 9.95 2.77
CA HIS A 494 -15.47 10.64 4.06
C HIS A 494 -14.08 11.00 4.59
N PHE A 495 -13.14 10.05 4.53
CA PHE A 495 -11.75 10.31 4.91
C PHE A 495 -11.08 11.34 3.98
N ILE A 496 -11.32 11.30 2.66
CA ILE A 496 -10.76 12.29 1.72
C ILE A 496 -11.20 13.71 2.08
N LEU A 497 -12.49 13.92 2.36
CA LEU A 497 -13.02 15.23 2.77
C LEU A 497 -12.40 15.71 4.09
N HIS A 498 -12.29 14.82 5.08
CA HIS A 498 -11.61 15.11 6.33
C HIS A 498 -10.12 15.46 6.11
N TRP A 499 -9.43 14.66 5.29
CA TRP A 499 -8.01 14.86 5.00
C TRP A 499 -7.73 16.19 4.31
N LEU A 500 -8.58 16.64 3.39
CA LEU A 500 -8.40 17.95 2.72
C LEU A 500 -8.48 19.11 3.72
N GLN A 501 -9.41 19.07 4.67
CA GLN A 501 -9.50 20.08 5.73
C GLN A 501 -8.28 20.06 6.65
N TRP A 502 -7.78 18.86 6.95
CA TRP A 502 -6.56 18.68 7.72
C TRP A 502 -5.32 19.16 6.94
N ALA A 503 -5.23 18.84 5.64
CA ALA A 503 -4.11 19.17 4.77
C ALA A 503 -3.98 20.69 4.55
N GLU A 504 -5.08 21.41 4.42
CA GLU A 504 -5.08 22.87 4.33
C GLU A 504 -4.29 23.50 5.49
N LYS A 505 -4.51 23.02 6.71
CA LYS A 505 -3.91 23.57 7.94
C LYS A 505 -2.53 23.01 8.25
N ASN A 506 -2.37 21.69 8.11
CA ASN A 506 -1.18 20.98 8.62
C ASN A 506 -0.09 20.80 7.55
N LEU A 507 -0.44 20.90 6.26
CA LEU A 507 0.51 20.85 5.16
C LEU A 507 0.79 22.22 4.53
N ASP A 508 0.25 23.28 5.10
CA ASP A 508 0.36 24.65 4.59
C ASP A 508 -0.03 24.76 3.10
N ARG A 509 -1.27 24.32 2.80
CA ARG A 509 -1.83 24.30 1.44
C ARG A 509 -3.06 25.25 1.35
N PRO A 510 -2.85 26.59 1.42
CA PRO A 510 -3.96 27.56 1.48
C PRO A 510 -4.88 27.54 0.25
N GLY A 511 -4.39 27.04 -0.91
CA GLY A 511 -5.24 26.87 -2.10
C GLY A 511 -6.38 25.87 -1.92
N LEU A 512 -6.35 25.05 -0.84
CA LEU A 512 -7.44 24.13 -0.51
C LEU A 512 -8.66 24.83 0.10
N SER A 513 -8.56 26.07 0.58
CA SER A 513 -9.70 26.77 1.16
C SER A 513 -10.88 26.90 0.19
N ALA A 514 -10.60 27.15 -1.09
CA ALA A 514 -11.63 27.19 -2.14
C ALA A 514 -12.29 25.81 -2.34
N VAL A 515 -11.51 24.73 -2.33
CA VAL A 515 -12.01 23.35 -2.46
C VAL A 515 -12.89 22.97 -1.26
N ASN A 516 -12.40 23.25 -0.03
CA ASN A 516 -13.08 22.89 1.20
C ASN A 516 -14.39 23.69 1.46
N SER A 517 -14.60 24.78 0.72
CA SER A 517 -15.85 25.56 0.79
C SER A 517 -16.95 25.02 -0.14
N LEU A 518 -16.63 24.11 -1.08
CA LEU A 518 -17.58 23.55 -2.04
C LEU A 518 -18.31 22.32 -1.51
N THR A 519 -19.58 22.18 -1.85
CA THR A 519 -20.33 20.95 -1.62
C THR A 519 -19.99 19.93 -2.74
N PRO A 520 -19.67 18.66 -2.42
CA PRO A 520 -19.39 17.65 -3.44
C PRO A 520 -20.55 17.46 -4.42
N THR A 521 -20.25 17.57 -5.71
CA THR A 521 -21.22 17.38 -6.82
C THR A 521 -20.51 16.96 -8.10
N ALA A 522 -21.17 16.13 -8.90
CA ALA A 522 -20.63 15.66 -10.18
C ALA A 522 -20.79 16.69 -11.33
N GLU A 523 -21.65 17.71 -11.19
CA GLU A 523 -21.96 18.75 -12.19
C GLU A 523 -22.23 18.19 -13.62
N LEU A 524 -22.89 17.05 -13.72
CA LEU A 524 -23.20 16.39 -15.01
C LEU A 524 -24.61 16.66 -15.49
N ARG A 525 -25.51 17.16 -14.62
CA ARG A 525 -26.88 17.57 -14.94
C ARG A 525 -26.95 19.08 -15.14
N PRO A 526 -28.01 19.59 -15.83
CA PRO A 526 -28.26 21.02 -15.91
C PRO A 526 -28.31 21.69 -14.53
N ILE A 527 -27.81 22.93 -14.43
CA ILE A 527 -27.65 23.67 -13.17
C ILE A 527 -28.97 23.77 -12.38
N GLU A 528 -30.12 23.83 -13.08
CA GLU A 528 -31.44 23.89 -12.47
C GLU A 528 -31.85 22.57 -11.76
N ARG A 529 -31.17 21.46 -12.05
CA ARG A 529 -31.39 20.15 -11.45
C ARG A 529 -30.29 19.85 -10.45
N THR A 530 -30.39 20.41 -9.24
CA THR A 530 -29.38 20.23 -8.19
C THR A 530 -29.08 18.75 -7.94
N GLN A 531 -27.83 18.37 -8.16
CA GLN A 531 -27.29 17.04 -7.93
C GLN A 531 -26.32 17.08 -6.76
N THR A 532 -26.44 16.16 -5.83
CA THR A 532 -25.38 15.88 -4.84
C THR A 532 -25.22 14.38 -4.74
N ASP A 533 -23.99 13.93 -4.57
CA ASP A 533 -23.65 12.51 -4.52
C ASP A 533 -24.41 11.80 -3.39
N GLU A 534 -24.52 12.43 -2.21
CA GLU A 534 -25.23 11.85 -1.06
C GLU A 534 -26.75 11.72 -1.29
N LYS A 535 -27.38 12.59 -2.10
CA LYS A 535 -28.79 12.41 -2.49
C LYS A 535 -28.99 11.26 -3.45
N ASP A 536 -28.05 11.10 -4.38
CA ASP A 536 -28.07 10.01 -5.34
C ASP A 536 -27.73 8.66 -4.70
N LEU A 537 -26.92 8.63 -3.63
CA LEU A 537 -26.49 7.42 -2.92
C LEU A 537 -27.06 7.32 -1.51
N MET A 538 -26.33 7.78 -0.54
CA MET A 538 -26.62 7.88 0.90
C MET A 538 -25.50 8.71 1.55
N PRO A 539 -25.67 9.17 2.81
CA PRO A 539 -24.60 9.88 3.50
C PRO A 539 -23.29 9.09 3.52
N TYR A 540 -22.17 9.75 3.23
CA TYR A 540 -20.84 9.10 3.20
C TYR A 540 -20.48 8.45 4.53
N SER A 541 -20.88 9.01 5.66
CA SER A 541 -20.68 8.41 6.98
C SER A 541 -21.40 7.07 7.15
N VAL A 542 -22.50 6.84 6.43
CA VAL A 542 -23.25 5.57 6.45
C VAL A 542 -22.65 4.55 5.50
N ILE A 543 -22.26 4.99 4.28
CA ILE A 543 -21.69 4.07 3.30
C ILE A 543 -20.37 3.45 3.82
N VAL A 544 -19.53 4.22 4.53
CA VAL A 544 -18.28 3.74 5.12
C VAL A 544 -18.51 2.60 6.12
N GLU A 545 -19.53 2.70 6.95
CA GLU A 545 -19.85 1.63 7.91
C GLU A 545 -20.43 0.38 7.23
N ILE A 546 -21.25 0.56 6.18
CA ILE A 546 -21.73 -0.56 5.38
C ILE A 546 -20.57 -1.24 4.65
N GLU A 547 -19.68 -0.49 3.98
CA GLU A 547 -18.49 -1.05 3.29
C GLU A 547 -17.58 -1.81 4.28
N ARG A 548 -17.34 -1.26 5.46
CA ARG A 548 -16.54 -1.91 6.50
C ARG A 548 -17.06 -3.30 6.81
N LEU A 549 -18.34 -3.42 7.09
CA LEU A 549 -18.95 -4.71 7.43
C LEU A 549 -19.11 -5.63 6.21
N ALA A 550 -19.57 -5.11 5.08
CA ALA A 550 -19.88 -5.91 3.88
C ALA A 550 -18.61 -6.39 3.15
N ILE A 551 -17.58 -5.52 3.05
CA ILE A 551 -16.39 -5.80 2.22
C ILE A 551 -15.21 -6.27 3.06
N ARG A 552 -14.87 -5.56 4.14
CA ARG A 552 -13.78 -5.95 5.04
C ARG A 552 -14.14 -7.22 5.82
N ASP A 553 -15.28 -7.19 6.51
CA ASP A 553 -15.71 -8.25 7.43
C ASP A 553 -16.56 -9.32 6.74
N ARG A 554 -16.93 -9.12 5.46
CA ARG A 554 -17.69 -10.06 4.60
C ARG A 554 -19.02 -10.50 5.22
N ARG A 555 -19.73 -9.55 5.85
CA ARG A 555 -21.02 -9.78 6.51
C ARG A 555 -22.17 -9.81 5.51
N SER A 556 -23.19 -10.62 5.80
CA SER A 556 -24.44 -10.63 5.04
C SER A 556 -25.23 -9.32 5.21
N PRO A 557 -26.18 -9.00 4.31
CA PRO A 557 -27.06 -7.83 4.49
C PRO A 557 -27.77 -7.80 5.85
N MET A 558 -28.19 -8.98 6.36
CA MET A 558 -28.82 -9.13 7.66
C MET A 558 -27.87 -8.80 8.80
N ASP A 559 -26.65 -9.36 8.76
CA ASP A 559 -25.64 -9.07 9.80
C ASP A 559 -25.29 -7.58 9.84
N VAL A 560 -25.15 -6.95 8.66
CA VAL A 560 -24.88 -5.52 8.55
C VAL A 560 -25.99 -4.70 9.20
N PHE A 561 -27.26 -5.05 8.93
CA PHE A 561 -28.40 -4.36 9.54
C PHE A 561 -28.41 -4.53 11.06
N LEU A 562 -28.27 -5.77 11.55
CA LEU A 562 -28.31 -6.05 13.00
C LEU A 562 -27.21 -5.36 13.79
N LEU A 563 -26.03 -5.18 13.18
CA LEU A 563 -24.91 -4.47 13.80
C LEU A 563 -25.12 -2.94 13.75
N LEU A 564 -25.45 -2.39 12.58
CA LEU A 564 -25.52 -0.94 12.39
C LEU A 564 -26.76 -0.30 13.04
N LYS A 565 -27.86 -1.01 13.23
CA LYS A 565 -29.04 -0.46 13.93
C LYS A 565 -28.76 -0.11 15.39
N GLU A 566 -27.77 -0.75 16.03
CA GLU A 566 -27.34 -0.45 17.39
C GLU A 566 -26.25 0.64 17.43
N GLU A 567 -25.48 0.79 16.33
CA GLU A 567 -24.35 1.72 16.26
C GLU A 567 -24.75 3.10 15.70
N LEU A 568 -25.71 3.13 14.75
CA LEU A 568 -26.11 4.35 14.05
C LEU A 568 -27.47 4.84 14.53
N ASN A 569 -27.55 6.15 14.79
CA ASN A 569 -28.84 6.79 15.13
C ASN A 569 -29.60 7.14 13.84
N ILE A 570 -30.06 6.10 13.12
CA ILE A 570 -30.82 6.20 11.87
C ILE A 570 -32.10 5.39 12.03
N GLU A 571 -33.20 5.87 11.45
CA GLU A 571 -34.47 5.17 11.45
C GLU A 571 -34.30 3.82 10.71
N GLU A 572 -34.81 2.72 11.30
CA GLU A 572 -34.57 1.34 10.83
C GLU A 572 -35.01 1.12 9.38
N SER A 573 -36.15 1.69 8.95
CA SER A 573 -36.63 1.58 7.58
C SER A 573 -35.66 2.21 6.60
N LEU A 574 -35.12 3.37 6.93
CA LEU A 574 -34.14 4.10 6.10
C LEU A 574 -32.79 3.35 6.05
N LEU A 575 -32.36 2.80 7.17
CA LEU A 575 -31.13 1.98 7.22
C LEU A 575 -31.26 0.73 6.35
N LYS A 576 -32.42 0.05 6.38
CA LYS A 576 -32.70 -1.09 5.49
C LYS A 576 -32.62 -0.67 4.02
N GLU A 577 -33.20 0.48 3.65
CA GLU A 577 -33.11 1.00 2.28
C GLU A 577 -31.65 1.25 1.84
N TYR A 578 -30.82 1.86 2.69
CA TYR A 578 -29.41 2.09 2.40
C TYR A 578 -28.64 0.78 2.20
N ILE A 579 -28.83 -0.20 3.08
CA ILE A 579 -28.19 -1.51 2.98
C ILE A 579 -28.62 -2.22 1.69
N LYS A 580 -29.92 -2.24 1.37
CA LYS A 580 -30.43 -2.82 0.12
C LYS A 580 -29.83 -2.14 -1.10
N LYS A 581 -29.76 -0.81 -1.10
CA LYS A 581 -29.18 -0.03 -2.18
C LYS A 581 -27.70 -0.38 -2.38
N PHE A 582 -26.93 -0.42 -1.28
CA PHE A 582 -25.52 -0.77 -1.32
C PHE A 582 -25.31 -2.17 -1.94
N PHE A 583 -25.92 -3.22 -1.41
CA PHE A 583 -25.69 -4.58 -1.88
C PHE A 583 -26.18 -4.81 -3.32
N ARG A 584 -27.28 -4.15 -3.75
CA ARG A 584 -27.72 -4.17 -5.15
C ARG A 584 -26.71 -3.52 -6.09
N LEU A 585 -26.18 -2.38 -5.71
CA LEU A 585 -25.16 -1.67 -6.51
C LEU A 585 -23.82 -2.41 -6.50
N TRP A 586 -23.39 -2.90 -5.33
CA TRP A 586 -22.17 -3.70 -5.19
C TRP A 586 -22.18 -4.92 -6.12
N SER A 587 -23.21 -5.74 -6.06
CA SER A 587 -23.29 -6.95 -6.89
C SER A 587 -23.44 -6.65 -8.38
N ARG A 588 -24.22 -5.62 -8.74
CA ARG A 588 -24.51 -5.25 -10.13
C ARG A 588 -23.30 -4.63 -10.85
N ASN A 589 -22.42 -3.93 -10.14
CA ASN A 589 -21.38 -3.09 -10.72
C ASN A 589 -19.97 -3.72 -10.65
N GLN A 590 -19.82 -5.02 -10.41
CA GLN A 590 -18.51 -5.68 -10.42
C GLN A 590 -17.74 -5.46 -11.72
N TRP A 591 -18.42 -5.51 -12.87
CA TRP A 591 -17.82 -5.26 -14.16
C TRP A 591 -17.17 -3.86 -14.31
N LYS A 592 -17.65 -2.86 -13.58
CA LYS A 592 -17.00 -1.54 -13.50
C LYS A 592 -15.71 -1.59 -12.68
N ARG A 593 -15.72 -2.30 -11.54
CA ARG A 593 -14.55 -2.48 -10.68
C ARG A 593 -13.41 -3.20 -11.39
N GLU A 594 -13.72 -4.16 -12.26
CA GLU A 594 -12.70 -4.83 -13.11
C GLU A 594 -11.99 -3.89 -14.09
N ARG A 595 -12.53 -2.69 -14.30
CA ARG A 595 -12.02 -1.68 -15.23
C ARG A 595 -11.38 -0.47 -14.54
N LEU A 596 -11.29 -0.47 -13.21
CA LEU A 596 -10.57 0.57 -12.48
C LEU A 596 -9.06 0.50 -12.78
N ALA A 597 -8.42 1.67 -12.86
CA ALA A 597 -6.97 1.75 -12.92
C ALA A 597 -6.35 1.14 -11.65
N PRO A 598 -5.13 0.58 -11.72
CA PRO A 598 -4.44 0.05 -10.55
C PRO A 598 -4.38 1.10 -9.42
N SER A 599 -4.71 0.68 -8.20
CA SER A 599 -4.68 1.55 -7.02
C SER A 599 -3.57 1.16 -6.05
N PHE A 600 -3.15 2.12 -5.21
CA PHE A 600 -2.36 1.82 -4.03
C PHE A 600 -3.23 1.16 -2.97
N HIS A 601 -2.68 0.19 -2.25
CA HIS A 601 -3.29 -0.33 -1.05
C HIS A 601 -2.86 0.56 0.13
N LEU A 602 -3.79 1.32 0.71
CA LEU A 602 -3.51 2.36 1.72
C LEU A 602 -4.27 2.16 3.03
N ASP A 603 -5.32 1.36 3.02
CA ASP A 603 -6.20 1.13 4.16
C ASP A 603 -6.28 -0.37 4.48
N GLU A 604 -6.99 -0.75 5.55
CA GLU A 604 -7.17 -2.14 5.98
C GLU A 604 -7.78 -3.04 4.91
N PHE A 605 -8.57 -2.47 3.98
CA PHE A 605 -9.21 -3.19 2.88
C PHE A 605 -9.28 -2.34 1.60
N ASN A 606 -9.61 -2.98 0.47
CA ASN A 606 -9.65 -2.37 -0.85
C ASN A 606 -10.79 -2.99 -1.67
N VAL A 607 -11.15 -2.36 -2.77
CA VAL A 607 -12.12 -2.85 -3.76
C VAL A 607 -11.49 -3.33 -5.06
N ASP A 608 -10.17 -3.25 -5.19
CA ASP A 608 -9.46 -3.83 -6.33
C ASP A 608 -9.63 -5.37 -6.33
N PRO A 609 -10.29 -5.96 -7.35
CA PRO A 609 -10.55 -7.39 -7.39
C PRO A 609 -9.28 -8.26 -7.40
N LYS A 610 -8.13 -7.68 -7.74
CA LYS A 610 -6.85 -8.41 -7.76
C LYS A 610 -6.18 -8.50 -6.40
N THR A 611 -6.46 -7.53 -5.51
CA THR A 611 -5.75 -7.41 -4.23
C THR A 611 -6.62 -7.64 -3.00
N TRP A 612 -7.96 -7.68 -3.13
CA TRP A 612 -8.81 -7.85 -1.94
C TRP A 612 -10.00 -8.77 -2.17
N TYR A 613 -11.15 -8.23 -2.62
CA TYR A 613 -12.40 -9.00 -2.71
C TYR A 613 -12.73 -9.39 -4.15
N ARG A 614 -12.51 -10.66 -4.50
CA ARG A 614 -12.86 -11.23 -5.82
C ARG A 614 -14.33 -11.60 -5.86
N PHE A 615 -15.18 -10.63 -6.19
CA PHE A 615 -16.60 -10.88 -6.40
C PHE A 615 -16.86 -11.37 -7.84
N PRO A 616 -17.84 -12.27 -8.10
CA PRO A 616 -18.16 -12.72 -9.45
C PRO A 616 -18.74 -11.57 -10.29
N ILE A 617 -18.28 -11.43 -11.53
CA ILE A 617 -18.77 -10.40 -12.48
C ILE A 617 -20.26 -10.64 -12.78
N LEU A 618 -20.65 -11.91 -12.96
CA LEU A 618 -22.02 -12.31 -13.17
C LEU A 618 -22.55 -12.97 -11.89
N SER A 619 -23.56 -12.39 -11.29
CA SER A 619 -24.25 -12.92 -10.12
C SER A 619 -25.74 -12.61 -10.20
N ALA A 620 -26.55 -13.39 -9.50
CA ALA A 620 -27.97 -13.09 -9.30
C ALA A 620 -28.20 -11.94 -8.30
N GLY A 621 -27.13 -11.45 -7.66
CA GLY A 621 -27.18 -10.47 -6.58
C GLY A 621 -27.52 -11.12 -5.24
N TYR A 622 -28.02 -10.31 -4.32
CA TYR A 622 -28.39 -10.69 -2.95
C TYR A 622 -29.92 -10.73 -2.76
N GLN A 623 -30.66 -11.23 -3.76
CA GLN A 623 -32.14 -11.08 -3.75
C GLN A 623 -32.78 -11.70 -2.51
N GLU A 624 -32.45 -12.95 -2.19
CA GLU A 624 -33.02 -13.66 -1.04
C GLU A 624 -32.62 -13.01 0.31
N GLU A 625 -31.35 -12.62 0.43
CA GLU A 625 -30.83 -11.97 1.63
C GLU A 625 -31.44 -10.58 1.84
N LEU A 626 -31.75 -9.86 0.76
CA LEU A 626 -32.41 -8.54 0.84
C LEU A 626 -33.90 -8.65 1.13
N GLU A 627 -34.56 -9.69 0.64
CA GLU A 627 -35.97 -9.98 0.98
C GLU A 627 -36.15 -10.32 2.47
N GLN A 628 -35.14 -10.97 3.10
CA GLN A 628 -35.14 -11.25 4.54
C GLN A 628 -35.20 -9.97 5.40
N LEU A 629 -34.62 -8.87 4.92
CA LEU A 629 -34.73 -7.57 5.62
C LEU A 629 -36.15 -7.00 5.65
N ASP A 630 -37.02 -7.40 4.72
CA ASP A 630 -38.39 -6.92 4.66
C ASP A 630 -39.31 -7.64 5.67
N HIS A 631 -38.86 -8.80 6.15
CA HIS A 631 -39.63 -9.62 7.11
C HIS A 631 -39.30 -9.33 8.58
N LEU A 632 -38.37 -8.40 8.84
CA LEU A 632 -38.05 -7.85 10.16
C LEU A 632 -38.91 -6.61 10.43
#